data_c45a4578c52429a3cb576d10eb062b24
#
_entry.id   c45a4578c52429a3cb576d10eb062b24
#
_cell.length_a   1.000
_cell.length_b   1.000
_cell.length_c   1.000
_cell.angle_alpha   90.00
_cell.angle_beta   90.00
_cell.angle_gamma   90.00
#
_symmetry.space_group_name_H-M   'P 1'
#
loop_
_entity.id
_entity.type
_entity.pdbx_description
1 polymer ?
#
loop_
_entity_poly.entity_id
_entity_poly.type
_entity_poly.pdbx_seq_one_letter_code
_entity_poly.pdbx_strand_id
1 'polypeptide(L)'
;MRNFAYHRPDSLSAAVDAARVEGADILAGGTTMIDLMKIGVREPSALVDITGLAALEGLEVGADRIRFGALARMADVADDAELTAAAPVLTESLWKAASPQLRHAARLGGNILQRTRCPYFRDTAFAQCNKREPGSGCAALDGGETNLHAILGGSDACVAMYPGDWAQALIAFDAEVTTQGTGGTRTI
;
A
#
# COMPACT_ATOMS: atom_id res chain seq x y z
N MET A 1 -18.80 8.10 -2.36
CA MET A 1 -17.61 8.53 -3.14
C MET A 1 -17.89 9.95 -3.63
N ARG A 2 -16.98 10.91 -3.34
CA ARG A 2 -17.10 12.30 -3.80
C ARG A 2 -16.53 12.44 -5.21
N ASN A 3 -16.84 13.54 -5.91
CA ASN A 3 -16.22 13.87 -7.18
C ASN A 3 -14.74 14.22 -6.98
N PHE A 4 -13.89 13.79 -7.89
CA PHE A 4 -12.46 14.03 -7.89
C PHE A 4 -11.96 14.34 -9.31
N ALA A 5 -10.87 15.07 -9.41
CA ALA A 5 -10.12 15.21 -10.67
C ALA A 5 -9.31 13.92 -10.93
N TYR A 6 -9.12 13.59 -12.21
CA TYR A 6 -8.31 12.44 -12.61
C TYR A 6 -7.16 12.89 -13.49
N HIS A 7 -5.94 12.54 -13.08
CA HIS A 7 -4.70 12.84 -13.80
C HIS A 7 -3.98 11.54 -14.13
N ARG A 8 -3.50 11.41 -15.35
CA ARG A 8 -2.68 10.29 -15.78
C ARG A 8 -1.39 10.81 -16.40
N PRO A 9 -0.37 11.09 -15.58
CA PRO A 9 0.92 11.59 -16.03
C PRO A 9 1.66 10.55 -16.89
N ASP A 10 2.48 11.04 -17.81
CA ASP A 10 3.33 10.24 -18.70
C ASP A 10 4.77 10.07 -18.20
N SER A 11 5.13 10.75 -17.12
CA SER A 11 6.46 10.73 -16.55
C SER A 11 6.42 10.71 -15.01
N LEU A 12 7.49 10.18 -14.40
CA LEU A 12 7.63 10.13 -12.94
C LEU A 12 7.67 11.55 -12.34
N SER A 13 8.34 12.48 -12.99
CA SER A 13 8.38 13.89 -12.55
C SER A 13 6.98 14.50 -12.54
N ALA A 14 6.22 14.35 -13.61
CA ALA A 14 4.84 14.85 -13.70
C ALA A 14 3.92 14.18 -12.65
N ALA A 15 4.16 12.90 -12.34
CA ALA A 15 3.41 12.19 -11.30
C ALA A 15 3.73 12.75 -9.90
N VAL A 16 5.01 13.01 -9.61
CA VAL A 16 5.44 13.64 -8.35
C VAL A 16 4.81 15.03 -8.21
N ASP A 17 4.83 15.84 -9.26
CA ASP A 17 4.26 17.18 -9.25
C ASP A 17 2.74 17.15 -9.06
N ALA A 18 2.04 16.26 -9.76
CA ALA A 18 0.59 16.09 -9.60
C ALA A 18 0.20 15.60 -8.19
N ALA A 19 1.01 14.75 -7.58
CA ALA A 19 0.77 14.21 -6.24
C ALA A 19 1.01 15.24 -5.11
N ARG A 20 1.59 16.42 -5.42
CA ARG A 20 1.77 17.54 -4.45
C ARG A 20 0.52 18.35 -4.23
N VAL A 21 -0.44 18.25 -5.12
CA VAL A 21 -1.69 19.01 -4.96
C VAL A 21 -2.37 18.54 -3.67
N GLU A 22 -2.80 19.48 -2.85
CA GLU A 22 -3.47 19.17 -1.59
C GLU A 22 -4.71 18.32 -1.83
N GLY A 23 -4.83 17.23 -1.09
CA GLY A 23 -5.90 16.26 -1.23
C GLY A 23 -5.75 15.32 -2.44
N ALA A 24 -4.63 15.35 -3.16
CA ALA A 24 -4.35 14.36 -4.19
C ALA A 24 -3.87 13.03 -3.58
N ASP A 25 -4.34 11.92 -4.14
CA ASP A 25 -3.90 10.56 -3.81
C ASP A 25 -3.38 9.85 -5.06
N ILE A 26 -2.37 8.98 -4.87
CA ILE A 26 -1.81 8.16 -5.93
C ILE A 26 -2.71 6.93 -6.15
N LEU A 27 -3.01 6.65 -7.41
CA LEU A 27 -3.74 5.47 -7.84
C LEU A 27 -2.80 4.53 -8.62
N ALA A 28 -2.62 3.32 -8.12
CA ALA A 28 -1.99 2.20 -8.82
C ALA A 28 -3.08 1.16 -9.18
N GLY A 29 -3.02 -0.06 -8.69
CA GLY A 29 -4.04 -1.09 -8.95
C GLY A 29 -5.43 -0.83 -8.35
N GLY A 30 -5.59 0.18 -7.53
CA GLY A 30 -6.86 0.64 -6.97
C GLY A 30 -7.47 -0.26 -5.87
N THR A 31 -6.92 -1.43 -5.62
CA THR A 31 -7.49 -2.43 -4.70
C THR A 31 -7.62 -1.98 -3.24
N THR A 32 -6.84 -1.00 -2.82
CA THR A 32 -6.97 -0.33 -1.52
C THR A 32 -7.66 1.03 -1.67
N MET A 33 -7.19 1.87 -2.61
CA MET A 33 -7.69 3.24 -2.74
C MET A 33 -9.18 3.29 -3.06
N ILE A 34 -9.63 2.55 -4.07
CA ILE A 34 -11.05 2.52 -4.47
C ILE A 34 -11.93 1.94 -3.35
N ASP A 35 -11.45 0.92 -2.66
CA ASP A 35 -12.13 0.33 -1.51
C ASP A 35 -12.35 1.38 -0.40
N LEU A 36 -11.31 2.11 0.00
CA LEU A 36 -11.39 3.15 1.03
C LEU A 36 -12.26 4.34 0.59
N MET A 37 -12.26 4.68 -0.70
CA MET A 37 -13.14 5.71 -1.25
C MET A 37 -14.62 5.29 -1.19
N LYS A 38 -14.93 4.02 -1.45
CA LYS A 38 -16.31 3.50 -1.38
C LYS A 38 -16.91 3.60 0.01
N ILE A 39 -16.10 3.37 1.05
CA ILE A 39 -16.52 3.45 2.44
C ILE A 39 -16.32 4.84 3.08
N GLY A 40 -15.89 5.85 2.30
CA GLY A 40 -15.73 7.22 2.78
C GLY A 40 -14.52 7.47 3.70
N VAL A 41 -13.61 6.53 3.82
CA VAL A 41 -12.37 6.68 4.63
C VAL A 41 -11.33 7.53 3.91
N ARG A 42 -11.34 7.50 2.58
CA ARG A 42 -10.53 8.39 1.72
C ARG A 42 -11.46 9.15 0.78
N GLU A 43 -11.25 10.45 0.71
CA GLU A 43 -12.05 11.36 -0.12
C GLU A 43 -11.12 12.33 -0.86
N PRO A 44 -10.25 11.80 -1.76
CA PRO A 44 -9.31 12.65 -2.47
C PRO A 44 -10.02 13.67 -3.36
N SER A 45 -9.44 14.86 -3.47
CA SER A 45 -9.84 15.88 -4.44
C SER A 45 -9.33 15.55 -5.86
N ALA A 46 -8.27 14.78 -5.95
CA ALA A 46 -7.67 14.32 -7.20
C ALA A 46 -7.07 12.92 -7.07
N LEU A 47 -7.13 12.12 -8.12
CA LEU A 47 -6.40 10.86 -8.27
C LEU A 47 -5.32 11.00 -9.33
N VAL A 48 -4.10 10.60 -8.98
CA VAL A 48 -2.94 10.55 -9.87
C VAL A 48 -2.70 9.09 -10.25
N ASP A 49 -3.18 8.70 -11.42
CA ASP A 49 -3.03 7.33 -11.94
C ASP A 49 -1.62 7.15 -12.52
N ILE A 50 -0.82 6.34 -11.84
CA ILE A 50 0.56 6.03 -12.22
C ILE A 50 0.69 4.73 -13.03
N THR A 51 -0.40 4.06 -13.36
CA THR A 51 -0.37 2.76 -14.05
C THR A 51 0.24 2.79 -15.45
N GLY A 52 0.40 3.97 -16.05
CA GLY A 52 1.06 4.15 -17.34
C GLY A 52 2.59 4.36 -17.26
N LEU A 53 3.18 4.39 -16.07
CA LEU A 53 4.62 4.65 -15.90
C LEU A 53 5.44 3.37 -15.99
N ALA A 54 5.85 3.00 -17.20
CA ALA A 54 6.62 1.78 -17.49
C ALA A 54 7.94 1.69 -16.67
N ALA A 55 8.55 2.82 -16.31
CA ALA A 55 9.75 2.86 -15.47
C ALA A 55 9.55 2.30 -14.05
N LEU A 56 8.29 2.15 -13.59
CA LEU A 56 7.93 1.58 -12.29
C LEU A 56 7.48 0.12 -12.40
N GLU A 57 7.48 -0.47 -13.57
CA GLU A 57 7.13 -1.88 -13.79
C GLU A 57 8.37 -2.79 -13.71
N GLY A 58 8.15 -4.10 -13.74
CA GLY A 58 9.18 -5.12 -13.90
C GLY A 58 9.58 -5.83 -12.63
N LEU A 59 10.26 -6.96 -12.86
CA LEU A 59 10.95 -7.81 -11.90
C LEU A 59 12.29 -8.17 -12.51
N GLU A 60 13.36 -8.02 -11.76
CA GLU A 60 14.72 -8.44 -12.15
C GLU A 60 15.26 -9.37 -11.06
N VAL A 61 15.52 -10.61 -11.40
CA VAL A 61 16.13 -11.60 -10.50
C VAL A 61 17.61 -11.75 -10.91
N GLY A 62 18.50 -11.17 -10.11
CA GLY A 62 19.93 -11.24 -10.35
C GLY A 62 20.65 -12.11 -9.28
N ALA A 63 21.93 -12.39 -9.51
CA ALA A 63 22.72 -13.23 -8.62
C ALA A 63 22.88 -12.63 -7.20
N ASP A 64 23.02 -11.30 -7.11
CA ASP A 64 23.32 -10.61 -5.85
C ASP A 64 22.13 -9.80 -5.31
N ARG A 65 21.15 -9.53 -6.15
CA ARG A 65 19.96 -8.74 -5.76
C ARG A 65 18.75 -9.07 -6.61
N ILE A 66 17.59 -8.87 -6.02
CA ILE A 66 16.29 -8.90 -6.71
C ILE A 66 15.72 -7.48 -6.67
N ARG A 67 15.20 -7.01 -7.80
CA ARG A 67 14.59 -5.68 -7.91
C ARG A 67 13.13 -5.81 -8.37
N PHE A 68 12.26 -5.10 -7.70
CA PHE A 68 10.83 -5.04 -7.99
C PHE A 68 10.42 -3.63 -8.35
N GLY A 69 9.72 -3.47 -9.46
CA GLY A 69 9.03 -2.23 -9.76
C GLY A 69 7.79 -2.06 -8.89
N ALA A 70 7.52 -0.83 -8.45
CA ALA A 70 6.35 -0.52 -7.61
C ALA A 70 5.02 -0.86 -8.31
N LEU A 71 4.98 -0.86 -9.65
CA LEU A 71 3.82 -1.22 -10.47
C LEU A 71 3.83 -2.68 -10.94
N ALA A 72 4.82 -3.50 -10.59
CA ALA A 72 4.78 -4.93 -10.85
C ALA A 72 3.50 -5.54 -10.26
N ARG A 73 2.80 -6.37 -11.03
CA ARG A 73 1.56 -7.01 -10.57
C ARG A 73 1.88 -8.09 -9.55
N MET A 74 1.10 -8.13 -8.48
CA MET A 74 1.26 -9.17 -7.48
C MET A 74 1.12 -10.58 -8.06
N ALA A 75 0.21 -10.80 -9.01
CA ALA A 75 0.02 -12.10 -9.66
C ALA A 75 1.25 -12.51 -10.48
N ASP A 76 1.77 -11.61 -11.33
CA ASP A 76 2.90 -11.91 -12.19
C ASP A 76 4.16 -12.23 -11.37
N VAL A 77 4.39 -11.50 -10.27
CA VAL A 77 5.52 -11.74 -9.37
C VAL A 77 5.34 -13.02 -8.54
N ALA A 78 4.11 -13.33 -8.11
CA ALA A 78 3.81 -14.56 -7.38
C ALA A 78 4.04 -15.81 -8.23
N ASP A 79 3.78 -15.74 -9.56
CA ASP A 79 3.87 -16.86 -10.49
C ASP A 79 5.26 -16.96 -11.17
N ASP A 80 6.19 -16.06 -10.82
CA ASP A 80 7.52 -16.04 -11.42
C ASP A 80 8.38 -17.23 -10.95
N ALA A 81 8.83 -18.05 -11.90
CA ALA A 81 9.55 -19.27 -11.62
C ALA A 81 11.00 -19.02 -11.16
N GLU A 82 11.66 -17.99 -11.69
CA GLU A 82 13.02 -17.62 -11.32
C GLU A 82 13.06 -17.06 -9.89
N LEU A 83 12.12 -16.19 -9.56
CA LEU A 83 11.95 -15.69 -8.20
C LEU A 83 11.60 -16.82 -7.23
N THR A 84 10.73 -17.76 -7.62
CA THR A 84 10.35 -18.91 -6.77
C THR A 84 11.56 -19.77 -6.48
N ALA A 85 12.46 -19.98 -7.44
CA ALA A 85 13.68 -20.74 -7.23
C ALA A 85 14.70 -19.99 -6.35
N ALA A 86 14.81 -18.67 -6.50
CA ALA A 86 15.78 -17.83 -5.78
C ALA A 86 15.31 -17.48 -4.35
N ALA A 87 14.04 -17.19 -4.16
CA ALA A 87 13.47 -16.68 -2.90
C ALA A 87 12.00 -17.10 -2.72
N PRO A 88 11.71 -18.40 -2.47
CA PRO A 88 10.34 -18.94 -2.44
C PRO A 88 9.43 -18.23 -1.43
N VAL A 89 9.94 -17.76 -0.31
CA VAL A 89 9.12 -17.06 0.70
C VAL A 89 8.52 -15.77 0.14
N LEU A 90 9.16 -15.11 -0.81
CA LEU A 90 8.64 -13.91 -1.47
C LEU A 90 7.41 -14.26 -2.33
N THR A 91 7.48 -15.29 -3.16
CA THR A 91 6.34 -15.73 -3.97
C THR A 91 5.22 -16.30 -3.09
N GLU A 92 5.54 -17.11 -2.08
CA GLU A 92 4.55 -17.65 -1.15
C GLU A 92 3.78 -16.57 -0.36
N SER A 93 4.47 -15.51 0.07
CA SER A 93 3.83 -14.40 0.78
C SER A 93 2.78 -13.70 -0.10
N LEU A 94 3.05 -13.57 -1.40
CA LEU A 94 2.11 -13.02 -2.37
C LEU A 94 0.97 -13.99 -2.69
N TRP A 95 1.25 -15.28 -2.78
CA TRP A 95 0.25 -16.32 -2.98
C TRP A 95 -0.79 -16.37 -1.86
N LYS A 96 -0.36 -16.15 -0.62
CA LYS A 96 -1.24 -16.11 0.57
C LYS A 96 -1.97 -14.77 0.72
N ALA A 97 -1.47 -13.71 0.07
CA ALA A 97 -2.08 -12.39 0.12
C ALA A 97 -3.27 -12.28 -0.85
N ALA A 98 -4.39 -11.78 -0.37
CA ALA A 98 -5.59 -11.47 -1.15
C ALA A 98 -6.17 -12.65 -1.98
N SER A 99 -7.19 -12.39 -2.78
CA SER A 99 -7.71 -13.37 -3.75
C SER A 99 -6.93 -13.31 -5.07
N PRO A 100 -6.97 -14.37 -5.91
CA PRO A 100 -6.37 -14.36 -7.25
C PRO A 100 -6.80 -13.14 -8.08
N GLN A 101 -8.09 -12.80 -8.08
CA GLN A 101 -8.65 -11.67 -8.82
C GLN A 101 -8.04 -10.33 -8.34
N LEU A 102 -7.88 -10.17 -7.03
CA LEU A 102 -7.27 -8.96 -6.48
C LEU A 102 -5.78 -8.88 -6.82
N ARG A 103 -5.04 -10.01 -6.81
CA ARG A 103 -3.62 -10.03 -7.17
C ARG A 103 -3.37 -9.59 -8.62
N HIS A 104 -4.27 -9.89 -9.57
CA HIS A 104 -4.15 -9.41 -10.94
C HIS A 104 -4.29 -7.89 -11.09
N ALA A 105 -5.04 -7.24 -10.22
CA ALA A 105 -5.16 -5.78 -10.21
C ALA A 105 -4.10 -5.11 -9.33
N ALA A 106 -3.78 -5.70 -8.19
CA ALA A 106 -2.90 -5.13 -7.18
C ALA A 106 -1.46 -4.99 -7.66
N ARG A 107 -0.80 -3.94 -7.18
CA ARG A 107 0.60 -3.61 -7.47
C ARG A 107 1.44 -3.70 -6.20
N LEU A 108 2.72 -4.09 -6.32
CA LEU A 108 3.60 -4.29 -5.17
C LEU A 108 3.73 -3.04 -4.29
N GLY A 109 3.95 -1.86 -4.88
CA GLY A 109 4.02 -0.61 -4.13
C GLY A 109 2.72 -0.29 -3.37
N GLY A 110 1.57 -0.54 -4.01
CA GLY A 110 0.25 -0.41 -3.34
C GLY A 110 0.04 -1.43 -2.22
N ASN A 111 0.60 -2.64 -2.35
CA ASN A 111 0.57 -3.65 -1.29
C ASN A 111 1.36 -3.20 -0.06
N ILE A 112 2.58 -2.69 -0.24
CA ILE A 112 3.38 -2.15 0.88
C ILE A 112 2.65 -1.00 1.57
N LEU A 113 1.98 -0.13 0.83
CA LEU A 113 1.26 1.04 1.32
C LEU A 113 -0.18 0.76 1.74
N GLN A 114 -0.60 -0.51 1.78
CA GLN A 114 -1.95 -0.86 2.20
C GLN A 114 -2.24 -0.39 3.63
N ARG A 115 -3.52 -0.07 3.90
CA ARG A 115 -3.96 0.42 5.21
C ARG A 115 -4.49 -0.73 6.06
N THR A 116 -4.54 -0.49 7.36
CA THR A 116 -5.06 -1.45 8.35
C THR A 116 -6.47 -1.95 8.03
N ARG A 117 -6.80 -3.14 8.56
CA ARG A 117 -8.16 -3.73 8.53
C ARG A 117 -8.94 -3.46 9.82
N CYS A 118 -8.43 -2.59 10.70
CA CYS A 118 -9.12 -2.18 11.92
C CYS A 118 -10.55 -1.72 11.61
N PRO A 119 -11.59 -2.29 12.26
CA PRO A 119 -12.99 -1.92 12.01
C PRO A 119 -13.24 -0.44 12.32
N TYR A 120 -12.65 0.10 13.38
CA TYR A 120 -12.80 1.52 13.73
C TYR A 120 -12.14 2.48 12.72
N PHE A 121 -11.09 2.05 12.02
CA PHE A 121 -10.52 2.79 10.91
C PHE A 121 -11.43 2.75 9.67
N ARG A 122 -12.05 1.60 9.41
CA ARG A 122 -12.84 1.38 8.19
C ARG A 122 -14.29 1.84 8.28
N ASP A 123 -14.79 2.08 9.48
CA ASP A 123 -16.13 2.61 9.70
C ASP A 123 -16.06 4.07 10.17
N THR A 124 -16.54 4.98 9.33
CA THR A 124 -16.55 6.42 9.60
C THR A 124 -17.56 6.86 10.64
N ALA A 125 -18.45 5.97 11.09
CA ALA A 125 -19.35 6.24 12.23
C ALA A 125 -18.56 6.40 13.55
N PHE A 126 -17.38 5.78 13.65
CA PHE A 126 -16.47 5.99 14.77
C PHE A 126 -15.60 7.22 14.51
N ALA A 127 -15.84 8.32 15.20
CA ALA A 127 -15.09 9.56 15.03
C ALA A 127 -13.62 9.42 15.49
N GLN A 128 -13.38 8.68 16.57
CA GLN A 128 -12.07 8.54 17.22
C GLN A 128 -11.19 7.52 16.50
N CYS A 129 -10.35 8.00 15.57
CA CYS A 129 -9.35 7.19 14.90
C CYS A 129 -8.13 8.00 14.48
N ASN A 130 -7.05 7.92 15.23
CA ASN A 130 -5.78 8.63 14.97
C ASN A 130 -5.14 8.30 13.60
N LYS A 131 -5.51 7.18 12.96
CA LYS A 131 -5.05 6.86 11.59
C LYS A 131 -5.86 7.54 10.49
N ARG A 132 -7.11 7.95 10.76
CA ARG A 132 -7.92 8.77 9.85
C ARG A 132 -7.67 10.25 10.12
N GLU A 133 -7.79 10.64 11.38
CA GLU A 133 -7.67 12.01 11.85
C GLU A 133 -6.73 12.05 13.06
N PRO A 134 -5.47 12.45 12.86
CA PRO A 134 -4.49 12.51 13.93
C PRO A 134 -4.95 13.41 15.08
N GLY A 135 -4.87 12.89 16.30
CA GLY A 135 -5.31 13.58 17.53
C GLY A 135 -6.77 13.34 17.91
N SER A 136 -7.57 12.62 17.10
CA SER A 136 -8.98 12.33 17.41
C SER A 136 -9.19 11.21 18.43
N GLY A 137 -8.13 10.49 18.85
CA GLY A 137 -8.24 9.35 19.77
C GLY A 137 -8.29 8.00 19.06
N CYS A 138 -8.61 6.95 19.81
CA CYS A 138 -8.70 5.59 19.32
C CYS A 138 -9.87 4.85 19.97
N ALA A 139 -10.95 4.64 19.23
CA ALA A 139 -12.14 3.96 19.71
C ALA A 139 -11.89 2.52 20.22
N ALA A 140 -10.85 1.84 19.71
CA ALA A 140 -10.45 0.54 20.23
C ALA A 140 -9.89 0.62 21.66
N LEU A 141 -9.09 1.66 21.98
CA LEU A 141 -8.52 1.87 23.32
C LEU A 141 -9.53 2.47 24.30
N ASP A 142 -10.51 3.22 23.81
CA ASP A 142 -11.54 3.88 24.60
C ASP A 142 -12.73 2.96 24.95
N GLY A 143 -12.46 1.68 25.19
CA GLY A 143 -13.44 0.68 25.62
C GLY A 143 -14.07 -0.12 24.48
N GLY A 144 -13.55 -0.01 23.26
CA GLY A 144 -13.96 -0.83 22.14
C GLY A 144 -13.40 -2.27 22.19
N GLU A 145 -13.86 -3.13 21.27
CA GLU A 145 -13.33 -4.48 21.12
C GLU A 145 -11.93 -4.45 20.49
N THR A 146 -10.99 -5.22 21.04
CA THR A 146 -9.58 -5.27 20.61
C THR A 146 -9.13 -6.65 20.12
N ASN A 147 -10.02 -7.62 20.01
CA ASN A 147 -9.74 -9.00 19.62
C ASN A 147 -9.09 -9.17 18.22
N LEU A 148 -9.18 -8.14 17.37
CA LEU A 148 -8.54 -8.09 16.03
C LEU A 148 -7.38 -7.08 15.97
N HIS A 149 -6.78 -6.74 17.10
CA HIS A 149 -5.75 -5.71 17.20
C HIS A 149 -4.42 -6.28 17.70
N ALA A 150 -3.38 -5.44 17.67
CA ALA A 150 -2.04 -5.83 18.09
C ALA A 150 -2.00 -6.19 19.58
N ILE A 151 -1.42 -7.34 19.89
CA ILE A 151 -1.06 -7.72 21.27
C ILE A 151 0.30 -7.11 21.63
N LEU A 152 1.22 -7.08 20.65
CA LEU A 152 2.56 -6.50 20.75
C LEU A 152 2.74 -5.44 19.67
N GLY A 153 3.60 -4.44 19.93
CA GLY A 153 3.93 -3.39 18.97
C GLY A 153 2.85 -2.32 18.76
N GLY A 154 1.79 -2.32 19.55
CA GLY A 154 0.86 -1.21 19.63
C GLY A 154 1.44 -0.01 20.36
N SER A 155 0.70 1.11 20.37
CA SER A 155 1.04 2.32 21.12
C SER A 155 -0.21 2.85 21.83
N ASP A 156 -0.01 3.80 22.74
CA ASP A 156 -1.11 4.50 23.42
C ASP A 156 -2.01 5.31 22.47
N ALA A 157 -1.54 5.52 21.24
CA ALA A 157 -2.30 6.22 20.19
C ALA A 157 -3.05 5.28 19.24
N CYS A 158 -2.57 4.03 19.05
CA CYS A 158 -3.15 3.12 18.09
C CYS A 158 -2.67 1.68 18.28
N VAL A 159 -3.60 0.73 18.28
CA VAL A 159 -3.35 -0.72 18.36
C VAL A 159 -3.66 -1.47 17.06
N ALA A 160 -3.83 -0.76 15.96
CA ALA A 160 -4.10 -1.38 14.66
C ALA A 160 -2.88 -2.10 14.10
N MET A 161 -3.08 -3.32 13.57
CA MET A 161 -2.04 -4.09 12.90
C MET A 161 -1.84 -3.65 11.44
N TYR A 162 -0.63 -3.85 10.93
CA TYR A 162 -0.35 -3.83 9.50
C TYR A 162 -0.69 -5.20 8.89
N PRO A 163 -1.52 -5.28 7.84
CA PRO A 163 -2.07 -6.56 7.36
C PRO A 163 -1.31 -7.17 6.18
N GLY A 164 -0.03 -6.89 6.00
CA GLY A 164 0.71 -7.24 4.79
C GLY A 164 1.74 -8.36 4.98
N ASP A 165 1.57 -9.52 4.36
CA ASP A 165 2.54 -10.63 4.39
C ASP A 165 3.80 -10.31 3.57
N TRP A 166 3.65 -9.63 2.44
CA TRP A 166 4.75 -9.23 1.56
C TRP A 166 5.80 -8.36 2.26
N ALA A 167 5.38 -7.38 3.07
CA ALA A 167 6.31 -6.53 3.79
C ALA A 167 7.12 -7.29 4.85
N GLN A 168 6.53 -8.28 5.52
CA GLN A 168 7.26 -9.14 6.47
C GLN A 168 8.32 -9.98 5.75
N ALA A 169 7.98 -10.53 4.58
CA ALA A 169 8.94 -11.27 3.77
C ALA A 169 10.09 -10.35 3.30
N LEU A 170 9.80 -9.12 2.87
CA LEU A 170 10.82 -8.14 2.49
C LEU A 170 11.76 -7.79 3.64
N ILE A 171 11.24 -7.61 4.85
CA ILE A 171 12.07 -7.35 6.05
C ILE A 171 13.04 -8.50 6.33
N ALA A 172 12.61 -9.75 6.12
CA ALA A 172 13.47 -10.91 6.30
C ALA A 172 14.64 -10.98 5.30
N PHE A 173 14.56 -10.21 4.21
CA PHE A 173 15.63 -10.05 3.19
C PHE A 173 16.39 -8.74 3.31
N ASP A 174 16.21 -7.98 4.37
CA ASP A 174 16.80 -6.63 4.54
C ASP A 174 16.53 -5.74 3.32
N ALA A 175 15.32 -5.79 2.78
CA ALA A 175 14.97 -5.11 1.55
C ALA A 175 14.93 -3.60 1.73
N GLU A 176 15.46 -2.89 0.75
CA GLU A 176 15.41 -1.43 0.67
C GLU A 176 14.26 -0.95 -0.22
N VAL A 177 13.60 0.13 0.18
CA VAL A 177 12.56 0.78 -0.61
C VAL A 177 13.07 2.13 -1.11
N THR A 178 13.18 2.27 -2.43
CA THR A 178 13.52 3.54 -3.07
C THR A 178 12.26 4.34 -3.39
N THR A 179 12.21 5.57 -2.90
CA THR A 179 11.11 6.50 -3.15
C THR A 179 11.60 7.72 -3.92
N GLN A 180 10.73 8.29 -4.77
CA GLN A 180 10.98 9.54 -5.49
C GLN A 180 10.03 10.63 -5.01
N GLY A 181 10.58 11.77 -4.63
CA GLY A 181 9.86 12.96 -4.23
C GLY A 181 10.47 14.23 -4.81
N THR A 182 9.97 15.38 -4.42
CA THR A 182 10.48 16.70 -4.88
C THR A 182 11.90 16.99 -4.43
N GLY A 183 12.33 16.43 -3.30
CA GLY A 183 13.71 16.49 -2.80
C GLY A 183 14.67 15.49 -3.45
N GLY A 184 14.23 14.75 -4.48
CA GLY A 184 15.00 13.69 -5.13
C GLY A 184 14.63 12.29 -4.63
N THR A 185 15.56 11.37 -4.82
CA THR A 185 15.42 9.95 -4.44
C THR A 185 15.81 9.75 -2.97
N ARG A 186 15.04 8.94 -2.26
CA ARG A 186 15.32 8.50 -0.89
C ARG A 186 15.21 6.99 -0.80
N THR A 187 16.17 6.36 -0.13
CA THR A 187 16.14 4.93 0.26
C THR A 187 15.79 4.79 1.74
N ILE A 188 14.93 3.83 2.03
CA ILE A 188 14.43 3.50 3.36
C ILE A 188 14.73 2.04 3.63
#